data_878f70fef5f17bd3a4c3806c44d1cce2
#
_entry.id   878f70fef5f17bd3a4c3806c44d1cce2
#
_cell.length_a   1.000
_cell.length_b   1.000
_cell.length_c   1.000
_cell.angle_alpha   90.00
_cell.angle_beta   90.00
_cell.angle_gamma   90.00
#
_symmetry.space_group_name_H-M   'P 1'
#
loop_
_entity.id
_entity.type
_entity.pdbx_description
1 polymer ?
#
loop_
_entity_poly.entity_id
_entity_poly.type
_entity_poly.pdbx_seq_one_letter_code
_entity_poly.pdbx_strand_id
1 'polypeptide(L)'
;MLALTNLLAFAASGLGFGHFAALMALPWLTVIGVEYVVFGRFFASDLNPGPPAQPDAADQDARLPVFTVTVVGLTLAGFVVASAAGVSPAWAALAGAAVLAIRALARKRTTPLSLLRAADLPFGVFVLGLGIVVAAVVGNGLGTALRPLLPAGTSLPALLAIAALAAALANVCNNLPAVLVLLPLTAASGAGAVLAVLLGVNIGPNLTYTGSLATLLWRRTLRHHGSAPDLGEFTRLGLLTVPAGLVLAVLALWAGLRVLGG
;
A
#
# COMPACT_ATOMS: atom_id res chain seq x y z
N MET A 1 4.06 4.02 -3.64
CA MET A 1 4.50 2.61 -3.58
C MET A 1 3.40 1.66 -3.11
N LEU A 2 2.60 2.00 -2.12
CA LEU A 2 1.41 1.20 -1.73
C LEU A 2 0.45 0.90 -2.91
N ALA A 3 0.34 1.81 -3.87
CA ALA A 3 -0.50 1.60 -5.05
C ALA A 3 -0.03 0.43 -5.94
N LEU A 4 1.28 0.20 -6.09
CA LEU A 4 1.82 -0.86 -6.93
C LEU A 4 1.57 -2.25 -6.32
N THR A 5 1.81 -2.43 -5.01
CA THR A 5 1.51 -3.69 -4.33
C THR A 5 0.03 -4.04 -4.39
N ASN A 6 -0.86 -3.03 -4.23
CA ASN A 6 -2.29 -3.21 -4.37
C ASN A 6 -2.71 -3.62 -5.80
N LEU A 7 -2.11 -3.01 -6.84
CA LEU A 7 -2.36 -3.38 -8.23
C LEU A 7 -1.93 -4.81 -8.55
N LEU A 8 -0.75 -5.21 -8.08
CA LEU A 8 -0.24 -6.58 -8.25
C LEU A 8 -1.14 -7.59 -7.55
N ALA A 9 -1.54 -7.33 -6.31
CA ALA A 9 -2.43 -8.20 -5.57
C ALA A 9 -3.84 -8.24 -6.17
N PHE A 10 -4.36 -7.11 -6.64
CA PHE A 10 -5.63 -7.05 -7.37
C PHE A 10 -5.58 -7.94 -8.60
N ALA A 11 -4.56 -7.79 -9.44
CA ALA A 11 -4.39 -8.61 -10.64
C ALA A 11 -4.26 -10.12 -10.31
N ALA A 12 -3.53 -10.47 -9.24
CA ALA A 12 -3.33 -11.85 -8.82
C ALA A 12 -4.54 -12.47 -8.12
N SER A 13 -5.44 -11.66 -7.55
CA SER A 13 -6.62 -12.12 -6.80
C SER A 13 -7.73 -12.67 -7.69
N GLY A 14 -7.77 -12.28 -8.97
CA GLY A 14 -8.86 -12.63 -9.89
C GLY A 14 -10.21 -11.96 -9.55
N LEU A 15 -10.23 -11.06 -8.56
CA LEU A 15 -11.45 -10.36 -8.14
C LEU A 15 -11.79 -9.18 -9.05
N GLY A 16 -13.08 -8.86 -9.19
CA GLY A 16 -13.49 -7.56 -9.72
C GLY A 16 -13.15 -6.44 -8.75
N PHE A 17 -12.93 -5.22 -9.28
CA PHE A 17 -12.49 -4.07 -8.47
C PHE A 17 -13.42 -3.78 -7.28
N GLY A 18 -14.74 -3.81 -7.49
CA GLY A 18 -15.72 -3.56 -6.42
C GLY A 18 -15.62 -4.59 -5.28
N HIS A 19 -15.44 -5.86 -5.62
CA HIS A 19 -15.31 -6.94 -4.64
C HIS A 19 -13.97 -6.85 -3.88
N PHE A 20 -12.88 -6.59 -4.60
CA PHE A 20 -11.58 -6.33 -3.98
C PHE A 20 -11.64 -5.15 -2.99
N ALA A 21 -12.25 -4.03 -3.41
CA ALA A 21 -12.40 -2.85 -2.56
C ALA A 21 -13.28 -3.14 -1.33
N ALA A 22 -14.38 -3.88 -1.49
CA ALA A 22 -15.27 -4.25 -0.39
C ALA A 22 -14.56 -5.15 0.64
N LEU A 23 -13.80 -6.16 0.19
CA LEU A 23 -13.03 -7.05 1.07
C LEU A 23 -11.91 -6.31 1.81
N MET A 24 -11.29 -5.32 1.16
CA MET A 24 -10.18 -4.56 1.75
C MET A 24 -10.63 -3.36 2.59
N ALA A 25 -11.88 -2.91 2.47
CA ALA A 25 -12.38 -1.73 3.19
C ALA A 25 -12.32 -1.93 4.72
N LEU A 26 -12.83 -3.05 5.22
CA LEU A 26 -12.84 -3.32 6.67
C LEU A 26 -11.44 -3.50 7.25
N PRO A 27 -10.53 -4.32 6.66
CA PRO A 27 -9.12 -4.35 7.05
C PRO A 27 -8.46 -2.97 7.09
N TRP A 28 -8.67 -2.15 6.07
CA TRP A 28 -8.10 -0.82 5.98
C TRP A 28 -8.58 0.11 7.10
N LEU A 29 -9.90 0.16 7.34
CA LEU A 29 -10.48 0.95 8.44
C LEU A 29 -9.99 0.46 9.79
N THR A 30 -9.83 -0.84 9.97
CA THR A 30 -9.31 -1.44 11.20
C THR A 30 -7.88 -0.98 11.49
N VAL A 31 -7.00 -0.99 10.48
CA VAL A 31 -5.61 -0.50 10.65
C VAL A 31 -5.59 0.98 11.00
N ILE A 32 -6.37 1.80 10.30
CA ILE A 32 -6.50 3.24 10.63
C ILE A 32 -6.95 3.43 12.09
N GLY A 33 -7.94 2.65 12.54
CA GLY A 33 -8.40 2.70 13.93
C GLY A 33 -7.30 2.34 14.93
N VAL A 34 -6.53 1.29 14.64
CA VAL A 34 -5.37 0.89 15.48
C VAL A 34 -4.33 2.00 15.53
N GLU A 35 -3.95 2.53 14.38
CA GLU A 35 -2.96 3.61 14.29
C GLU A 35 -3.43 4.86 15.03
N TYR A 36 -4.70 5.25 14.83
CA TYR A 36 -5.29 6.40 15.52
C TYR A 36 -5.22 6.26 17.05
N VAL A 37 -5.59 5.08 17.56
CA VAL A 37 -5.56 4.82 19.02
C VAL A 37 -4.15 4.77 19.56
N VAL A 38 -3.22 4.10 18.85
CA VAL A 38 -1.83 3.96 19.30
C VAL A 38 -1.12 5.31 19.24
N PHE A 39 -1.24 6.05 18.13
CA PHE A 39 -0.60 7.36 17.98
C PHE A 39 -1.17 8.39 18.94
N GLY A 40 -2.49 8.41 19.13
CA GLY A 40 -3.14 9.28 20.10
C GLY A 40 -2.68 9.06 21.55
N ARG A 41 -2.35 7.79 21.89
CA ARG A 41 -1.79 7.49 23.22
C ARG A 41 -0.27 7.71 23.29
N PHE A 42 0.44 7.39 22.25
CA PHE A 42 1.90 7.51 22.20
C PHE A 42 2.36 8.96 22.25
N PHE A 43 1.68 9.83 21.50
CA PHE A 43 1.98 11.27 21.41
C PHE A 43 1.03 12.11 22.29
N ALA A 44 0.39 11.52 23.30
CA ALA A 44 -0.58 12.26 24.15
C ALA A 44 0.02 13.51 24.83
N SER A 45 1.32 13.45 25.19
CA SER A 45 2.03 14.60 25.75
C SER A 45 2.24 15.72 24.74
N ASP A 46 2.47 15.37 23.48
CA ASP A 46 2.81 16.32 22.41
C ASP A 46 1.55 16.93 21.79
N LEU A 47 0.42 16.22 21.92
CA LEU A 47 -0.91 16.67 21.47
C LEU A 47 -1.60 17.60 22.49
N ASN A 48 -1.03 17.81 23.67
CA ASN A 48 -1.55 18.78 24.64
C ASN A 48 -1.45 20.18 24.03
N PRO A 49 -2.56 20.90 23.83
CA PRO A 49 -2.51 22.20 23.19
C PRO A 49 -1.72 23.18 24.07
N GLY A 50 -0.51 23.50 23.62
CA GLY A 50 0.17 24.72 24.02
C GLY A 50 -0.69 25.94 23.65
N PRO A 51 -0.31 27.17 24.07
CA PRO A 51 -1.04 28.38 23.64
C PRO A 51 -1.22 28.34 22.12
N PRO A 52 -2.42 28.71 21.60
CA PRO A 52 -2.70 28.61 20.17
C PRO A 52 -1.63 29.39 19.40
N ALA A 53 -0.86 28.67 18.58
CA ALA A 53 0.03 29.29 17.62
C ALA A 53 -0.85 30.19 16.73
N GLN A 54 -0.44 31.43 16.56
CA GLN A 54 -1.14 32.34 15.64
C GLN A 54 -1.18 31.65 14.27
N PRO A 55 -2.35 31.55 13.62
CA PRO A 55 -2.43 30.95 12.30
C PRO A 55 -1.53 31.74 11.36
N ASP A 56 -0.52 31.10 10.79
CA ASP A 56 0.24 31.70 9.70
C ASP A 56 -0.72 32.08 8.58
N ALA A 57 -0.63 33.31 8.11
CA ALA A 57 -1.49 33.86 7.07
C ALA A 57 -1.46 33.06 5.75
N ALA A 58 -0.51 32.11 5.62
CA ALA A 58 -0.39 31.18 4.49
C ALA A 58 -1.43 30.05 4.48
N ASP A 59 -2.10 29.77 5.61
CA ASP A 59 -3.02 28.62 5.72
C ASP A 59 -4.49 28.97 5.33
N GLN A 60 -4.76 30.26 5.03
CA GLN A 60 -6.14 30.72 4.74
C GLN A 60 -6.64 30.41 3.33
N ASP A 61 -5.79 29.91 2.41
CA ASP A 61 -6.17 29.62 1.01
C ASP A 61 -6.11 28.15 0.60
N ALA A 62 -6.08 27.21 1.55
CA ALA A 62 -6.17 25.78 1.30
C ALA A 62 -7.59 25.36 0.85
N ARG A 63 -8.12 26.00 -0.20
CA ARG A 63 -9.33 25.51 -0.87
C ARG A 63 -9.04 24.17 -1.49
N LEU A 64 -9.76 23.14 -1.06
CA LEU A 64 -9.71 21.83 -1.68
C LEU A 64 -9.80 21.99 -3.21
N PRO A 65 -8.88 21.44 -3.98
CA PRO A 65 -8.91 21.55 -5.44
C PRO A 65 -10.06 20.71 -6.00
N VAL A 66 -11.28 21.24 -5.94
CA VAL A 66 -12.54 20.56 -6.31
C VAL A 66 -12.40 19.79 -7.61
N PHE A 67 -11.76 20.38 -8.62
CA PHE A 67 -11.54 19.69 -9.89
C PHE A 67 -10.70 18.42 -9.73
N THR A 68 -9.61 18.47 -8.97
CA THR A 68 -8.74 17.31 -8.77
C THR A 68 -9.49 16.21 -8.02
N VAL A 69 -10.23 16.59 -6.98
CA VAL A 69 -11.06 15.64 -6.20
C VAL A 69 -12.14 15.03 -7.09
N THR A 70 -12.80 15.82 -7.95
CA THR A 70 -13.79 15.32 -8.92
C THR A 70 -13.17 14.34 -9.90
N VAL A 71 -12.01 14.66 -10.51
CA VAL A 71 -11.34 13.76 -11.44
C VAL A 71 -10.92 12.46 -10.76
N VAL A 72 -10.40 12.53 -9.53
CA VAL A 72 -10.06 11.33 -8.75
C VAL A 72 -11.32 10.49 -8.47
N GLY A 73 -12.42 11.11 -8.04
CA GLY A 73 -13.69 10.43 -7.82
C GLY A 73 -14.23 9.74 -9.08
N LEU A 74 -14.19 10.44 -10.22
CA LEU A 74 -14.58 9.87 -11.52
C LEU A 74 -13.65 8.74 -11.96
N THR A 75 -12.35 8.81 -11.65
CA THR A 75 -11.40 7.73 -11.96
C THR A 75 -11.71 6.49 -11.12
N LEU A 76 -12.03 6.66 -9.84
CA LEU A 76 -12.44 5.55 -8.97
C LEU A 76 -13.75 4.91 -9.45
N ALA A 77 -14.75 5.72 -9.82
CA ALA A 77 -15.98 5.21 -10.46
C ALA A 77 -15.67 4.48 -11.77
N GLY A 78 -14.75 5.03 -12.56
CA GLY A 78 -14.26 4.41 -13.80
C GLY A 78 -13.61 3.05 -13.58
N PHE A 79 -12.94 2.81 -12.46
CA PHE A 79 -12.40 1.48 -12.12
C PHE A 79 -13.51 0.45 -11.95
N VAL A 80 -14.58 0.82 -11.25
CA VAL A 80 -15.73 -0.08 -11.06
C VAL A 80 -16.39 -0.41 -12.41
N VAL A 81 -16.65 0.61 -13.23
CA VAL A 81 -17.28 0.46 -14.55
C VAL A 81 -16.39 -0.36 -15.50
N ALA A 82 -15.10 -0.06 -15.59
CA ALA A 82 -14.16 -0.80 -16.44
C ALA A 82 -14.08 -2.28 -16.02
N SER A 83 -14.00 -2.54 -14.70
CA SER A 83 -13.99 -3.90 -14.16
C SER A 83 -15.28 -4.67 -14.51
N ALA A 84 -16.45 -4.03 -14.37
CA ALA A 84 -17.73 -4.63 -14.72
C ALA A 84 -17.86 -4.90 -16.22
N ALA A 85 -17.23 -4.06 -17.07
CA ALA A 85 -17.20 -4.23 -18.53
C ALA A 85 -16.10 -5.20 -19.02
N GLY A 86 -15.33 -5.83 -18.12
CA GLY A 86 -14.21 -6.70 -18.49
C GLY A 86 -13.01 -5.97 -19.10
N VAL A 87 -12.95 -4.64 -18.94
CA VAL A 87 -11.84 -3.79 -19.42
C VAL A 87 -10.86 -3.52 -18.27
N SER A 88 -9.58 -3.48 -18.59
CA SER A 88 -8.56 -3.19 -17.56
C SER A 88 -8.78 -1.81 -16.91
N PRO A 89 -8.84 -1.73 -15.56
CA PRO A 89 -8.93 -0.46 -14.82
C PRO A 89 -7.78 0.50 -15.13
N ALA A 90 -6.66 0.01 -15.68
CA ALA A 90 -5.54 0.83 -16.10
C ALA A 90 -5.94 1.93 -17.12
N TRP A 91 -6.93 1.66 -17.97
CA TRP A 91 -7.44 2.66 -18.92
C TRP A 91 -8.14 3.83 -18.22
N ALA A 92 -8.91 3.56 -17.17
CA ALA A 92 -9.54 4.61 -16.39
C ALA A 92 -8.48 5.44 -15.63
N ALA A 93 -7.43 4.80 -15.09
CA ALA A 93 -6.30 5.49 -14.48
C ALA A 93 -5.58 6.40 -15.48
N LEU A 94 -5.30 5.88 -16.69
CA LEU A 94 -4.64 6.63 -17.75
C LEU A 94 -5.48 7.84 -18.19
N ALA A 95 -6.79 7.66 -18.36
CA ALA A 95 -7.70 8.74 -18.71
C ALA A 95 -7.74 9.84 -17.63
N GLY A 96 -7.86 9.47 -16.35
CA GLY A 96 -7.81 10.40 -15.23
C GLY A 96 -6.50 11.18 -15.15
N ALA A 97 -5.37 10.47 -15.29
CA ALA A 97 -4.04 11.08 -15.33
C ALA A 97 -3.88 12.04 -16.52
N ALA A 98 -4.36 11.66 -17.71
CA ALA A 98 -4.33 12.50 -18.91
C ALA A 98 -5.14 13.79 -18.71
N VAL A 99 -6.34 13.72 -18.15
CA VAL A 99 -7.18 14.90 -17.86
C VAL A 99 -6.47 15.87 -16.91
N LEU A 100 -5.85 15.34 -15.84
CA LEU A 100 -5.09 16.19 -14.90
C LEU A 100 -3.87 16.80 -15.56
N ALA A 101 -3.11 16.02 -16.36
CA ALA A 101 -1.92 16.48 -17.08
C ALA A 101 -2.25 17.57 -18.10
N ILE A 102 -3.27 17.36 -18.94
CA ILE A 102 -3.72 18.35 -19.94
C ILE A 102 -4.12 19.65 -19.26
N ARG A 103 -4.90 19.58 -18.16
CA ARG A 103 -5.29 20.79 -17.42
C ARG A 103 -4.09 21.49 -16.79
N ALA A 104 -3.13 20.76 -16.23
CA ALA A 104 -1.93 21.34 -15.64
C ALA A 104 -1.07 22.05 -16.69
N LEU A 105 -0.93 21.47 -17.89
CA LEU A 105 -0.24 22.06 -19.03
C LEU A 105 -0.98 23.30 -19.57
N ALA A 106 -2.30 23.19 -19.77
CA ALA A 106 -3.12 24.30 -20.26
C ALA A 106 -3.09 25.51 -19.31
N ARG A 107 -2.99 25.28 -18.00
CA ARG A 107 -2.85 26.31 -16.98
C ARG A 107 -1.40 26.75 -16.73
N LYS A 108 -0.44 26.26 -17.53
CA LYS A 108 1.00 26.56 -17.39
C LYS A 108 1.55 26.29 -15.98
N ARG A 109 0.92 25.37 -15.23
CA ARG A 109 1.36 24.97 -13.88
C ARG A 109 2.47 23.92 -13.89
N THR A 110 2.69 23.30 -15.04
CA THR A 110 3.73 22.28 -15.25
C THR A 110 4.22 22.35 -16.69
N THR A 111 5.34 21.67 -16.97
CA THR A 111 5.91 21.54 -18.32
C THR A 111 5.85 20.08 -18.78
N PRO A 112 5.87 19.80 -20.11
CA PRO A 112 5.93 18.43 -20.61
C PRO A 112 7.09 17.65 -20.02
N LEU A 113 8.25 18.30 -19.83
CA LEU A 113 9.46 17.69 -19.27
C LEU A 113 9.26 17.31 -17.78
N SER A 114 8.57 18.16 -17.00
CA SER A 114 8.28 17.84 -15.60
C SER A 114 7.25 16.70 -15.46
N LEU A 115 6.29 16.61 -16.38
CA LEU A 115 5.38 15.44 -16.45
C LEU A 115 6.12 14.17 -16.79
N LEU A 116 7.05 14.21 -17.76
CA LEU A 116 7.86 13.07 -18.12
C LEU A 116 8.77 12.61 -16.95
N ARG A 117 9.33 13.58 -16.20
CA ARG A 117 10.09 13.28 -14.97
C ARG A 117 9.19 12.70 -13.86
N ALA A 118 7.96 13.19 -13.73
CA ALA A 118 6.99 12.67 -12.77
C ALA A 118 6.54 11.24 -13.11
N ALA A 119 6.63 10.81 -14.38
CA ALA A 119 6.37 9.43 -14.80
C ALA A 119 7.44 8.44 -14.30
N ASP A 120 8.58 8.95 -13.81
CA ASP A 120 9.67 8.19 -13.18
C ASP A 120 10.04 6.89 -13.94
N LEU A 121 10.38 7.05 -15.22
CA LEU A 121 10.81 5.94 -16.07
C LEU A 121 11.93 5.09 -15.45
N PRO A 122 12.95 5.68 -14.78
CA PRO A 122 13.95 4.91 -14.05
C PRO A 122 13.37 3.98 -13.00
N PHE A 123 12.31 4.41 -12.29
CA PHE A 123 11.60 3.56 -11.35
C PHE A 123 10.88 2.40 -12.05
N GLY A 124 10.26 2.64 -13.20
CA GLY A 124 9.66 1.58 -14.03
C GLY A 124 10.67 0.52 -14.46
N VAL A 125 11.85 0.94 -14.95
CA VAL A 125 12.96 0.05 -15.32
C VAL A 125 13.47 -0.73 -14.10
N PHE A 126 13.61 -0.07 -12.95
CA PHE A 126 13.98 -0.72 -11.69
C PHE A 126 12.98 -1.82 -11.29
N VAL A 127 11.67 -1.53 -11.36
CA VAL A 127 10.62 -2.52 -11.03
C VAL A 127 10.66 -3.71 -11.98
N LEU A 128 10.85 -3.47 -13.28
CA LEU A 128 10.98 -4.53 -14.29
C LEU A 128 12.21 -5.39 -14.01
N GLY A 129 13.37 -4.77 -13.80
CA GLY A 129 14.62 -5.47 -13.46
C GLY A 129 14.50 -6.29 -12.17
N LEU A 130 13.85 -5.71 -11.14
CA LEU A 130 13.56 -6.40 -9.89
C LEU A 130 12.65 -7.62 -10.12
N GLY A 131 11.62 -7.48 -10.97
CA GLY A 131 10.75 -8.60 -11.36
C GLY A 131 11.51 -9.75 -12.01
N ILE A 132 12.45 -9.44 -12.92
CA ILE A 132 13.31 -10.46 -13.55
C ILE A 132 14.20 -11.17 -12.53
N VAL A 133 14.85 -10.42 -11.64
CA VAL A 133 15.70 -10.99 -10.58
C VAL A 133 14.88 -11.88 -9.65
N VAL A 134 13.71 -11.42 -9.20
CA VAL A 134 12.83 -12.20 -8.34
C VAL A 134 12.37 -13.48 -9.05
N ALA A 135 11.96 -13.40 -10.32
CA ALA A 135 11.56 -14.57 -11.10
C ALA A 135 12.70 -15.60 -11.19
N ALA A 136 13.93 -15.12 -11.44
CA ALA A 136 15.12 -15.98 -11.46
C ALA A 136 15.36 -16.65 -10.10
N VAL A 137 15.32 -15.92 -8.99
CA VAL A 137 15.55 -16.46 -7.64
C VAL A 137 14.44 -17.46 -7.25
N VAL A 138 13.18 -17.17 -7.58
CA VAL A 138 12.05 -18.09 -7.33
C VAL A 138 12.24 -19.38 -8.16
N GLY A 139 12.63 -19.26 -9.43
CA GLY A 139 12.90 -20.41 -10.30
C GLY A 139 14.10 -21.25 -9.86
N ASN A 140 15.07 -20.64 -9.15
CA ASN A 140 16.27 -21.33 -8.62
C ASN A 140 16.10 -21.84 -7.17
N GLY A 141 14.88 -22.13 -6.74
CA GLY A 141 14.60 -22.88 -5.52
C GLY A 141 14.00 -22.10 -4.36
N LEU A 142 13.96 -20.76 -4.39
CA LEU A 142 13.31 -19.97 -3.34
C LEU A 142 11.82 -20.34 -3.23
N GLY A 143 11.13 -20.53 -4.36
CA GLY A 143 9.74 -20.97 -4.37
C GLY A 143 9.53 -22.32 -3.67
N THR A 144 10.44 -23.28 -3.90
CA THR A 144 10.40 -24.60 -3.26
C THR A 144 10.65 -24.50 -1.75
N ALA A 145 11.57 -23.64 -1.33
CA ALA A 145 11.88 -23.42 0.09
C ALA A 145 10.73 -22.72 0.84
N LEU A 146 10.00 -21.81 0.18
CA LEU A 146 8.90 -21.06 0.81
C LEU A 146 7.57 -21.83 0.81
N ARG A 147 7.34 -22.74 -0.14
CA ARG A 147 6.08 -23.50 -0.23
C ARG A 147 5.68 -24.23 1.08
N PRO A 148 6.57 -24.92 1.79
CA PRO A 148 6.21 -25.58 3.06
C PRO A 148 5.78 -24.62 4.16
N LEU A 149 6.17 -23.34 4.06
CA LEU A 149 5.84 -22.29 5.02
C LEU A 149 4.49 -21.62 4.72
N LEU A 150 3.91 -21.88 3.54
CA LEU A 150 2.65 -21.30 3.09
C LEU A 150 1.52 -22.31 3.34
N PRO A 151 0.68 -22.12 4.36
CA PRO A 151 -0.46 -22.99 4.58
C PRO A 151 -1.49 -22.84 3.46
N ALA A 152 -2.16 -23.94 3.15
CA ALA A 152 -3.24 -23.95 2.17
C ALA A 152 -4.56 -23.47 2.79
N GLY A 153 -5.42 -22.86 1.94
CA GLY A 153 -6.77 -22.45 2.29
C GLY A 153 -6.89 -21.08 2.94
N THR A 154 -8.11 -20.75 3.34
CA THR A 154 -8.52 -19.43 3.86
C THR A 154 -8.98 -19.48 5.33
N SER A 155 -8.53 -20.48 6.09
CA SER A 155 -8.76 -20.49 7.53
C SER A 155 -8.03 -19.34 8.22
N LEU A 156 -8.57 -18.84 9.33
CA LEU A 156 -7.95 -17.74 10.07
C LEU A 156 -6.47 -17.99 10.42
N PRO A 157 -6.07 -19.17 10.94
CA PRO A 157 -4.67 -19.45 11.20
C PRO A 157 -3.81 -19.44 9.92
N ALA A 158 -4.35 -19.92 8.79
CA ALA A 158 -3.64 -19.91 7.52
C ALA A 158 -3.40 -18.47 7.04
N LEU A 159 -4.43 -17.62 7.05
CA LEU A 159 -4.31 -16.21 6.66
C LEU A 159 -3.34 -15.43 7.57
N LEU A 160 -3.37 -15.69 8.87
CA LEU A 160 -2.42 -15.09 9.83
C LEU A 160 -0.98 -15.52 9.56
N ALA A 161 -0.74 -16.80 9.29
CA ALA A 161 0.58 -17.32 8.96
C ALA A 161 1.11 -16.74 7.64
N ILE A 162 0.27 -16.67 6.61
CA ILE A 162 0.62 -16.05 5.32
C ILE A 162 0.97 -14.56 5.51
N ALA A 163 0.14 -13.82 6.23
CA ALA A 163 0.36 -12.39 6.48
C ALA A 163 1.63 -12.14 7.32
N ALA A 164 1.87 -12.97 8.34
CA ALA A 164 3.08 -12.89 9.16
C ALA A 164 4.35 -13.20 8.35
N LEU A 165 4.33 -14.24 7.51
CA LEU A 165 5.43 -14.57 6.60
C LEU A 165 5.68 -13.43 5.61
N ALA A 166 4.61 -12.85 5.04
CA ALA A 166 4.70 -11.72 4.12
C ALA A 166 5.29 -10.47 4.80
N ALA A 167 4.87 -10.19 6.04
CA ALA A 167 5.43 -9.10 6.84
C ALA A 167 6.91 -9.33 7.17
N ALA A 168 7.30 -10.53 7.57
CA ALA A 168 8.68 -10.88 7.84
C ALA A 168 9.55 -10.73 6.58
N LEU A 169 9.11 -11.29 5.45
CA LEU A 169 9.83 -11.21 4.18
C LEU A 169 9.98 -9.76 3.71
N ALA A 170 8.93 -8.93 3.85
CA ALA A 170 8.98 -7.52 3.51
C ALA A 170 10.00 -6.73 4.34
N ASN A 171 10.21 -7.09 5.60
CA ASN A 171 11.24 -6.46 6.44
C ASN A 171 12.67 -6.91 6.07
N VAL A 172 12.83 -8.12 5.53
CA VAL A 172 14.13 -8.65 5.10
C VAL A 172 14.54 -8.11 3.73
N CYS A 173 13.65 -8.16 2.74
CA CYS A 173 13.98 -7.85 1.35
C CYS A 173 13.21 -6.67 0.74
N ASN A 174 12.42 -5.93 1.54
CA ASN A 174 11.50 -4.90 1.11
C ASN A 174 10.13 -5.44 0.62
N ASN A 175 9.10 -4.58 0.66
CA ASN A 175 7.73 -4.96 0.34
C ASN A 175 7.53 -5.39 -1.13
N LEU A 176 8.22 -4.74 -2.08
CA LEU A 176 8.03 -5.03 -3.50
C LEU A 176 8.61 -6.40 -3.90
N PRO A 177 9.86 -6.77 -3.57
CA PRO A 177 10.33 -8.13 -3.75
C PRO A 177 9.46 -9.18 -3.06
N ALA A 178 9.05 -8.91 -1.80
CA ALA A 178 8.22 -9.84 -1.05
C ALA A 178 6.88 -10.14 -1.77
N VAL A 179 6.21 -9.13 -2.28
CA VAL A 179 4.96 -9.30 -3.03
C VAL A 179 5.19 -10.09 -4.33
N LEU A 180 6.26 -9.79 -5.08
CA LEU A 180 6.58 -10.46 -6.33
C LEU A 180 6.91 -11.95 -6.12
N VAL A 181 7.51 -12.30 -4.98
CA VAL A 181 7.78 -13.70 -4.59
C VAL A 181 6.50 -14.42 -4.16
N LEU A 182 5.70 -13.81 -3.28
CA LEU A 182 4.62 -14.50 -2.60
C LEU A 182 3.33 -14.60 -3.42
N LEU A 183 3.00 -13.60 -4.26
CA LEU A 183 1.77 -13.64 -5.05
C LEU A 183 1.66 -14.86 -5.96
N PRO A 184 2.68 -15.23 -6.76
CA PRO A 184 2.60 -16.43 -7.59
C PRO A 184 2.46 -17.73 -6.78
N LEU A 185 3.01 -17.76 -5.57
CA LEU A 185 2.95 -18.94 -4.69
C LEU A 185 1.59 -19.08 -3.99
N THR A 186 0.88 -17.99 -3.76
CA THR A 186 -0.40 -17.96 -3.03
C THR A 186 -1.62 -17.84 -3.93
N ALA A 187 -1.46 -17.45 -5.20
CA ALA A 187 -2.57 -17.28 -6.13
C ALA A 187 -3.44 -18.56 -6.28
N ALA A 188 -2.82 -19.74 -6.29
CA ALA A 188 -3.52 -21.01 -6.35
C ALA A 188 -4.33 -21.35 -5.07
N SER A 189 -4.04 -20.69 -3.94
CA SER A 189 -4.76 -20.88 -2.66
C SER A 189 -6.00 -19.98 -2.54
N GLY A 190 -6.29 -19.17 -3.57
CA GLY A 190 -7.47 -18.33 -3.66
C GLY A 190 -7.23 -16.87 -3.25
N ALA A 191 -8.24 -16.04 -3.49
CA ALA A 191 -8.18 -14.59 -3.28
C ALA A 191 -7.83 -14.23 -1.83
N GLY A 192 -8.35 -14.93 -0.84
CA GLY A 192 -8.06 -14.68 0.57
C GLY A 192 -6.58 -14.76 0.91
N ALA A 193 -5.85 -15.76 0.36
CA ALA A 193 -4.41 -15.91 0.56
C ALA A 193 -3.62 -14.74 -0.08
N VAL A 194 -4.01 -14.32 -1.28
CA VAL A 194 -3.44 -13.15 -1.98
C VAL A 194 -3.65 -11.87 -1.17
N LEU A 195 -4.85 -11.66 -0.62
CA LEU A 195 -5.16 -10.49 0.20
C LEU A 195 -4.42 -10.52 1.55
N ALA A 196 -4.20 -11.71 2.13
CA ALA A 196 -3.37 -11.86 3.34
C ALA A 196 -1.90 -11.48 3.07
N VAL A 197 -1.33 -11.88 1.91
CA VAL A 197 -0.02 -11.40 1.47
C VAL A 197 -0.01 -9.88 1.37
N LEU A 198 -1.04 -9.29 0.75
CA LEU A 198 -1.15 -7.83 0.58
C LEU A 198 -1.14 -7.11 1.94
N LEU A 199 -1.91 -7.59 2.92
CA LEU A 199 -1.90 -7.03 4.27
C LEU A 199 -0.51 -7.14 4.91
N GLY A 200 0.14 -8.30 4.80
CA GLY A 200 1.48 -8.52 5.35
C GLY A 200 2.53 -7.57 4.77
N VAL A 201 2.58 -7.43 3.45
CA VAL A 201 3.58 -6.57 2.78
C VAL A 201 3.29 -5.07 2.89
N ASN A 202 2.07 -4.67 3.23
CA ASN A 202 1.72 -3.26 3.40
C ASN A 202 1.81 -2.80 4.87
N ILE A 203 1.46 -3.66 5.83
CA ILE A 203 1.50 -3.35 7.27
C ILE A 203 2.88 -3.66 7.86
N GLY A 204 3.43 -4.84 7.52
CA GLY A 204 4.70 -5.35 8.07
C GLY A 204 5.89 -4.41 7.96
N PRO A 205 6.11 -3.73 6.82
CA PRO A 205 7.24 -2.83 6.62
C PRO A 205 7.33 -1.65 7.60
N ASN A 206 6.25 -1.32 8.27
CA ASN A 206 6.27 -0.28 9.31
C ASN A 206 7.02 -0.71 10.59
N LEU A 207 7.45 -1.97 10.67
CA LEU A 207 8.25 -2.47 11.78
C LEU A 207 9.71 -2.00 11.72
N THR A 208 10.28 -1.89 10.51
CA THR A 208 11.68 -1.51 10.30
C THR A 208 11.84 -0.43 9.23
N TYR A 209 12.92 0.35 9.32
CA TYR A 209 13.22 1.37 8.31
C TYR A 209 13.50 0.82 6.91
N THR A 210 13.96 -0.43 6.82
CA THR A 210 14.32 -1.09 5.57
C THR A 210 13.15 -1.81 4.92
N GLY A 211 12.06 -2.01 5.64
CA GLY A 211 10.90 -2.76 5.18
C GLY A 211 10.20 -2.16 3.96
N SER A 212 10.35 -0.85 3.72
CA SER A 212 9.74 -0.17 2.58
C SER A 212 10.65 0.89 1.98
N LEU A 213 10.70 0.97 0.64
CA LEU A 213 11.36 2.09 -0.06
C LEU A 213 10.71 3.44 0.27
N ALA A 214 9.41 3.46 0.56
CA ALA A 214 8.72 4.68 0.98
C ALA A 214 9.28 5.22 2.30
N THR A 215 9.55 4.37 3.27
CA THR A 215 10.16 4.75 4.55
C THR A 215 11.59 5.28 4.37
N LEU A 216 12.36 4.65 3.48
CA LEU A 216 13.72 5.13 3.16
C LEU A 216 13.70 6.51 2.48
N LEU A 217 12.76 6.74 1.54
CA LEU A 217 12.57 8.04 0.89
C LEU A 217 12.10 9.11 1.88
N TRP A 218 11.13 8.78 2.74
CA TRP A 218 10.66 9.67 3.81
C TRP A 218 11.82 10.10 4.72
N ARG A 219 12.64 9.15 5.19
CA ARG A 219 13.83 9.44 6.00
C ARG A 219 14.83 10.34 5.28
N ARG A 220 15.06 10.09 3.98
CA ARG A 220 15.95 10.93 3.16
C ARG A 220 15.42 12.36 3.07
N THR A 221 14.12 12.51 2.84
CA THR A 221 13.46 13.82 2.76
C THR A 221 13.56 14.59 4.07
N LEU A 222 13.29 13.95 5.22
CA LEU A 222 13.43 14.58 6.53
C LEU A 222 14.85 15.05 6.79
N ARG A 223 15.85 14.21 6.47
CA ARG A 223 17.27 14.59 6.63
C ARG A 223 17.64 15.80 5.77
N HIS A 224 17.11 15.90 4.55
CA HIS A 224 17.32 17.09 3.71
C HIS A 224 16.72 18.36 4.31
N HIS A 225 15.70 18.25 5.15
CA HIS A 225 15.08 19.37 5.86
C HIS A 225 15.65 19.57 7.29
N GLY A 226 16.79 18.95 7.59
CA GLY A 226 17.48 19.13 8.88
C GLY A 226 16.85 18.35 10.05
N SER A 227 15.86 17.50 9.80
CA SER A 227 15.21 16.66 10.81
C SER A 227 15.75 15.23 10.73
N ALA A 228 16.22 14.71 11.86
CA ALA A 228 16.65 13.31 11.96
C ALA A 228 15.60 12.53 12.76
N PRO A 229 14.81 11.65 12.12
CA PRO A 229 13.84 10.83 12.85
C PRO A 229 14.57 9.86 13.78
N ASP A 230 14.07 9.69 14.99
CA ASP A 230 14.60 8.71 15.93
C ASP A 230 14.24 7.29 15.50
N LEU A 231 15.26 6.45 15.30
CA LEU A 231 15.11 5.05 14.92
C LEU A 231 14.42 4.23 16.04
N GLY A 232 14.71 4.56 17.30
CA GLY A 232 14.12 3.88 18.46
C GLY A 232 12.63 4.15 18.57
N GLU A 233 12.23 5.41 18.40
CA GLU A 233 10.83 5.81 18.41
C GLU A 233 10.04 5.17 17.28
N PHE A 234 10.57 5.19 16.06
CA PHE A 234 9.96 4.52 14.91
C PHE A 234 9.74 3.02 15.17
N THR A 235 10.79 2.32 15.64
CA THR A 235 10.71 0.88 15.89
C THR A 235 9.74 0.58 17.05
N ARG A 236 9.71 1.40 18.10
CA ARG A 236 8.77 1.25 19.21
C ARG A 236 7.32 1.42 18.76
N LEU A 237 7.04 2.43 17.93
CA LEU A 237 5.74 2.61 17.32
C LEU A 237 5.36 1.43 16.43
N GLY A 238 6.29 0.96 15.59
CA GLY A 238 6.09 -0.20 14.74
C GLY A 238 5.77 -1.47 15.54
N LEU A 239 6.46 -1.71 16.65
CA LEU A 239 6.18 -2.86 17.53
C LEU A 239 4.81 -2.80 18.19
N LEU A 240 4.26 -1.61 18.42
CA LEU A 240 2.91 -1.44 18.96
C LEU A 240 1.83 -1.55 17.89
N THR A 241 2.06 -0.98 16.70
CA THR A 241 1.05 -0.88 15.64
C THR A 241 1.00 -2.12 14.74
N VAL A 242 2.17 -2.64 14.33
CA VAL A 242 2.25 -3.69 13.30
C VAL A 242 1.63 -5.00 13.76
N PRO A 243 1.96 -5.59 14.92
CA PRO A 243 1.34 -6.85 15.33
C PRO A 243 -0.16 -6.72 15.55
N ALA A 244 -0.59 -5.66 16.25
CA ALA A 244 -2.00 -5.41 16.51
C ALA A 244 -2.77 -5.14 15.21
N GLY A 245 -2.25 -4.25 14.35
CA GLY A 245 -2.84 -3.91 13.06
C GLY A 245 -2.93 -5.12 12.14
N LEU A 246 -1.88 -5.94 12.05
CA LEU A 246 -1.84 -7.12 11.19
C LEU A 246 -2.88 -8.16 11.64
N VAL A 247 -2.90 -8.50 12.93
CA VAL A 247 -3.85 -9.48 13.47
C VAL A 247 -5.29 -9.03 13.26
N LEU A 248 -5.61 -7.79 13.62
CA LEU A 248 -6.97 -7.26 13.48
C LEU A 248 -7.39 -7.07 12.01
N ALA A 249 -6.47 -6.67 11.13
CA ALA A 249 -6.75 -6.58 9.69
C ALA A 249 -7.02 -7.96 9.07
N VAL A 250 -6.26 -8.99 9.45
CA VAL A 250 -6.50 -10.36 8.97
C VAL A 250 -7.80 -10.92 9.53
N LEU A 251 -8.16 -10.64 10.78
CA LEU A 251 -9.47 -10.97 11.33
C LEU A 251 -10.61 -10.31 10.55
N ALA A 252 -10.45 -9.03 10.22
CA ALA A 252 -11.41 -8.28 9.41
C ALA A 252 -11.53 -8.87 7.99
N LEU A 253 -10.41 -9.22 7.35
CA LEU A 253 -10.38 -9.89 6.05
C LEU A 253 -11.11 -11.24 6.13
N TRP A 254 -10.78 -12.07 7.12
CA TRP A 254 -11.40 -13.37 7.29
C TRP A 254 -12.93 -13.29 7.51
N ALA A 255 -13.37 -12.32 8.28
CA ALA A 255 -14.81 -12.05 8.46
C ALA A 255 -15.45 -11.59 7.13
N GLY A 256 -14.79 -10.69 6.39
CA GLY A 256 -15.24 -10.24 5.08
C GLY A 256 -15.38 -11.38 4.06
N LEU A 257 -14.39 -12.29 4.00
CA LEU A 257 -14.45 -13.47 3.13
C LEU A 257 -15.62 -14.40 3.46
N ARG A 258 -16.02 -14.49 4.71
CA ARG A 258 -17.20 -15.30 5.14
C ARG A 258 -18.53 -14.67 4.80
N VAL A 259 -18.59 -13.34 4.75
CA VAL A 259 -19.82 -12.58 4.48
C VAL A 259 -20.01 -12.33 3.00
N LEU A 260 -18.96 -11.95 2.31
CA LEU A 260 -19.01 -11.52 0.90
C LEU A 260 -18.68 -12.66 -0.08
N GLY A 261 -18.16 -13.78 0.39
CA GLY A 261 -17.62 -14.86 -0.43
C GLY A 261 -16.24 -14.49 -0.98
N GLY A 262 -15.32 -15.40 -0.97
CA GLY A 262 -13.96 -15.22 -1.51
C GLY A 262 -13.49 -16.44 -2.27
#